data_33c09a9003966bfece3f5ffced835bff
#
_entry.id   33c09a9003966bfece3f5ffced835bff
#
_cell.length_a   1.000
_cell.length_b   1.000
_cell.length_c   1.000
_cell.angle_alpha   90.00
_cell.angle_beta   90.00
_cell.angle_gamma   90.00
#
_symmetry.space_group_name_H-M   'P 1'
#
loop_
_entity.id
_entity.type
_entity.pdbx_description
1 polymer ?
#
loop_
_entity_poly.entity_id
_entity_poly.type
_entity_poly.pdbx_seq_one_letter_code
_entity_poly.pdbx_strand_id
1 'polypeptide(L)'
;MTEQVSKTSTARTVRILLWVLVAIAAAGAAALYLIPREQTASVPTTASGRAASFGGPFTLVDGNGKSFSSQALAGKPYAIYFGFTRCGDVCPTTLSRLVKLRREATNDQALRLVFVTIDPENDGPKEVGQYASLFNAPIIGLTGDQAQIDQVKKQFGIFAEPTPHAAMGKEMNHTATVLLFDRNGKFTSTIAPDEPDSSAIEKLKALVR
;
A
#
# COMPACT_ATOMS: atom_id res chain seq x y z
N MET A 1 49.61 -69.78 32.63
CA MET A 1 49.64 -68.59 33.55
C MET A 1 49.98 -67.33 32.74
N THR A 2 49.22 -66.96 31.73
CA THR A 2 49.49 -65.73 30.97
C THR A 2 48.24 -65.30 30.19
N GLU A 3 47.16 -64.76 30.91
CA GLU A 3 45.97 -64.19 30.20
C GLU A 3 45.31 -63.08 30.98
N GLN A 4 45.95 -62.42 31.93
CA GLN A 4 45.33 -61.37 32.74
C GLN A 4 45.83 -59.93 32.47
N VAL A 5 46.85 -59.69 31.63
CA VAL A 5 47.44 -58.36 31.42
C VAL A 5 46.82 -57.50 30.33
N SER A 6 46.09 -58.11 29.40
CA SER A 6 45.57 -57.36 28.23
C SER A 6 44.24 -56.57 28.46
N LYS A 7 43.38 -56.98 29.40
CA LYS A 7 42.06 -56.36 29.57
C LYS A 7 42.07 -54.99 30.31
N THR A 8 43.05 -54.74 31.14
CA THR A 8 43.13 -53.49 31.92
C THR A 8 43.64 -52.29 31.10
N SER A 9 44.48 -52.55 30.07
CA SER A 9 45.01 -51.53 29.18
C SER A 9 43.93 -50.99 28.26
N THR A 10 43.12 -51.87 27.67
CA THR A 10 42.05 -51.48 26.73
C THR A 10 40.94 -50.66 27.40
N ALA A 11 40.55 -51.06 28.61
CA ALA A 11 39.54 -50.31 29.38
C ALA A 11 40.01 -48.89 29.77
N ARG A 12 41.30 -48.74 30.08
CA ARG A 12 41.89 -47.44 30.40
C ARG A 12 41.98 -46.54 29.17
N THR A 13 42.35 -47.08 28.04
CA THR A 13 42.38 -46.35 26.75
C THR A 13 40.99 -45.89 26.30
N VAL A 14 40.01 -46.76 26.38
CA VAL A 14 38.60 -46.41 26.04
C VAL A 14 38.07 -45.31 26.96
N ARG A 15 38.39 -45.37 28.26
CA ARG A 15 37.97 -44.34 29.21
C ARG A 15 38.61 -42.99 28.92
N ILE A 16 39.90 -42.96 28.55
CA ILE A 16 40.60 -41.73 28.15
C ILE A 16 39.99 -41.16 26.86
N LEU A 17 39.71 -41.99 25.85
CA LEU A 17 39.10 -41.54 24.61
C LEU A 17 37.69 -40.94 24.82
N LEU A 18 36.89 -41.57 25.71
CA LEU A 18 35.58 -41.00 26.09
C LEU A 18 35.67 -39.63 26.75
N TRP A 19 36.62 -39.46 27.68
CA TRP A 19 36.83 -38.17 28.33
C TRP A 19 37.37 -37.10 27.40
N VAL A 20 38.19 -37.46 26.42
CA VAL A 20 38.67 -36.55 25.34
C VAL A 20 37.51 -36.10 24.47
N LEU A 21 36.59 -37.00 24.07
CA LEU A 21 35.40 -36.66 23.28
C LEU A 21 34.47 -35.72 24.08
N VAL A 22 34.25 -35.98 25.34
CA VAL A 22 33.46 -35.09 26.22
C VAL A 22 34.09 -33.71 26.34
N ALA A 23 35.41 -33.63 26.50
CA ALA A 23 36.12 -32.36 26.56
C ALA A 23 36.04 -31.56 25.26
N ILE A 24 36.15 -32.23 24.08
CA ILE A 24 36.00 -31.59 22.79
C ILE A 24 34.54 -31.09 22.59
N ALA A 25 33.55 -31.87 22.99
CA ALA A 25 32.14 -31.47 22.90
C ALA A 25 31.85 -30.29 23.82
N ALA A 26 32.37 -30.28 25.03
CA ALA A 26 32.23 -29.19 25.97
C ALA A 26 32.93 -27.90 25.48
N ALA A 27 34.14 -28.02 24.92
CA ALA A 27 34.84 -26.88 24.31
C ALA A 27 34.11 -26.32 23.09
N GLY A 28 33.53 -27.16 22.24
CA GLY A 28 32.71 -26.76 21.12
C GLY A 28 31.43 -26.02 21.56
N ALA A 29 30.76 -26.53 22.59
CA ALA A 29 29.57 -25.87 23.15
C ALA A 29 29.92 -24.53 23.80
N ALA A 30 31.05 -24.45 24.53
CA ALA A 30 31.52 -23.19 25.09
C ALA A 30 31.91 -22.17 24.01
N ALA A 31 32.57 -22.60 22.93
CA ALA A 31 32.90 -21.75 21.81
C ALA A 31 31.64 -21.18 21.13
N LEU A 32 30.60 -22.01 20.93
CA LEU A 32 29.29 -21.58 20.37
C LEU A 32 28.55 -20.62 21.31
N TYR A 33 28.74 -20.74 22.62
CA TYR A 33 28.13 -19.87 23.62
C TYR A 33 28.88 -18.54 23.80
N LEU A 34 30.21 -18.56 23.61
CA LEU A 34 31.11 -17.40 23.76
C LEU A 34 31.33 -16.63 22.44
N ILE A 35 30.91 -17.16 21.27
CA ILE A 35 30.90 -16.37 20.06
C ILE A 35 29.92 -15.22 20.31
N PRO A 36 30.36 -13.94 20.35
CA PRO A 36 29.43 -12.83 20.38
C PRO A 36 28.52 -13.01 19.19
N ARG A 37 27.24 -13.23 19.43
CA ARG A 37 26.24 -13.03 18.36
C ARG A 37 26.45 -11.58 17.96
N GLU A 38 27.13 -11.38 16.83
CA GLU A 38 27.09 -10.08 16.16
C GLU A 38 25.61 -9.74 16.10
N GLN A 39 25.21 -8.81 16.95
CA GLN A 39 23.94 -8.15 16.84
C GLN A 39 23.95 -7.67 15.40
N THR A 40 23.20 -8.37 14.53
CA THR A 40 22.86 -7.87 13.20
C THR A 40 22.64 -6.40 13.39
N ALA A 41 23.52 -5.60 12.75
CA ALA A 41 23.50 -4.17 12.83
C ALA A 41 22.04 -3.72 12.83
N SER A 42 21.61 -3.12 13.92
CA SER A 42 20.32 -2.49 14.02
C SER A 42 20.30 -1.48 12.88
N VAL A 43 19.66 -1.87 11.77
CA VAL A 43 19.19 -0.92 10.79
C VAL A 43 18.45 0.12 11.64
N PRO A 44 18.80 1.41 11.55
CA PRO A 44 18.10 2.41 12.33
C PRO A 44 16.62 2.29 11.99
N THR A 45 15.86 1.74 12.92
CA THR A 45 14.39 1.69 12.86
C THR A 45 13.89 3.11 13.11
N THR A 46 14.07 3.96 12.12
CA THR A 46 13.27 5.15 11.92
C THR A 46 12.09 4.80 10.98
N ALA A 47 11.45 3.70 11.30
CA ALA A 47 10.10 3.45 10.85
C ALA A 47 9.36 2.98 12.11
N SER A 48 8.75 3.95 12.78
CA SER A 48 7.60 3.70 13.63
C SER A 48 6.77 2.64 12.91
N GLY A 49 6.67 1.43 13.46
CA GLY A 49 5.84 0.34 12.96
C GLY A 49 4.36 0.73 13.01
N ARG A 50 3.97 1.67 12.17
CA ARG A 50 2.60 1.87 11.81
C ARG A 50 2.24 0.66 10.97
N ALA A 51 1.44 -0.24 11.51
CA ALA A 51 0.70 -1.17 10.67
C ALA A 51 0.25 -0.39 9.45
N ALA A 52 0.58 -0.90 8.24
CA ALA A 52 0.30 -0.17 7.01
C ALA A 52 -1.19 0.18 7.02
N SER A 53 -1.51 1.41 7.39
CA SER A 53 -2.88 1.89 7.44
C SER A 53 -3.35 1.93 6.00
N PHE A 54 -4.51 1.35 5.73
CA PHE A 54 -5.16 1.43 4.43
C PHE A 54 -5.09 2.88 3.92
N GLY A 55 -4.59 3.09 2.70
CA GLY A 55 -4.14 4.38 2.24
C GLY A 55 -2.72 4.69 2.74
N GLY A 56 -2.43 5.93 3.02
CA GLY A 56 -1.13 6.40 3.50
C GLY A 56 -0.56 7.51 2.63
N PRO A 57 0.62 8.02 2.97
CA PRO A 57 1.24 9.09 2.21
C PRO A 57 1.66 8.61 0.83
N PHE A 58 1.43 9.45 -0.17
CA PHE A 58 1.85 9.22 -1.55
C PHE A 58 2.35 10.51 -2.19
N THR A 59 3.17 10.36 -3.23
CA THR A 59 3.61 11.44 -4.10
C THR A 59 3.38 11.03 -5.55
N LEU A 60 2.63 11.84 -6.27
CA LEU A 60 2.26 11.66 -7.68
C LEU A 60 2.52 12.96 -8.46
N VAL A 61 2.02 13.04 -9.70
CA VAL A 61 2.14 14.21 -10.57
C VAL A 61 0.74 14.75 -10.87
N ASP A 62 0.54 16.04 -10.73
CA ASP A 62 -0.75 16.69 -11.04
C ASP A 62 -0.92 16.97 -12.54
N GLY A 63 -2.11 17.44 -12.92
CA GLY A 63 -2.47 17.80 -14.31
C GLY A 63 -1.62 18.93 -14.93
N ASN A 64 -0.78 19.61 -14.15
CA ASN A 64 0.15 20.63 -14.59
C ASN A 64 1.60 20.11 -14.69
N GLY A 65 1.82 18.82 -14.45
CA GLY A 65 3.15 18.23 -14.44
C GLY A 65 3.96 18.50 -13.17
N LYS A 66 3.32 19.02 -12.09
CA LYS A 66 3.98 19.30 -10.83
C LYS A 66 3.85 18.14 -9.87
N SER A 67 4.90 17.94 -9.04
CA SER A 67 4.82 16.96 -7.95
C SER A 67 3.72 17.31 -6.97
N PHE A 68 2.86 16.36 -6.68
CA PHE A 68 1.75 16.46 -5.73
C PHE A 68 1.97 15.48 -4.58
N SER A 69 2.13 15.99 -3.38
CA SER A 69 2.17 15.19 -2.17
C SER A 69 0.78 15.11 -1.51
N SER A 70 0.39 13.93 -1.02
CA SER A 70 -0.84 13.74 -0.26
C SER A 70 -0.92 14.64 0.99
N GLN A 71 0.20 15.17 1.48
CA GLN A 71 0.23 16.17 2.55
C GLN A 71 -0.54 17.45 2.18
N ALA A 72 -0.67 17.78 0.90
CA ALA A 72 -1.50 18.88 0.43
C ALA A 72 -3.01 18.68 0.69
N LEU A 73 -3.44 17.45 1.02
CA LEU A 73 -4.80 17.13 1.43
C LEU A 73 -5.02 17.29 2.94
N ALA A 74 -3.96 17.44 3.74
CA ALA A 74 -4.07 17.54 5.19
C ALA A 74 -5.00 18.69 5.63
N GLY A 75 -5.75 18.45 6.70
CA GLY A 75 -6.70 19.42 7.26
C GLY A 75 -8.05 19.48 6.56
N LYS A 76 -8.23 18.80 5.42
CA LYS A 76 -9.52 18.69 4.72
C LYS A 76 -9.83 17.23 4.40
N PRO A 77 -11.07 16.80 4.60
CA PRO A 77 -11.48 15.47 4.14
C PRO A 77 -11.41 15.40 2.62
N TYR A 78 -11.23 14.18 2.10
CA TYR A 78 -11.19 13.97 0.66
C TYR A 78 -11.84 12.65 0.24
N ALA A 79 -12.37 12.65 -0.96
CA ALA A 79 -12.83 11.48 -1.67
C ALA A 79 -11.84 11.18 -2.81
N ILE A 80 -11.33 9.95 -2.88
CA ILE A 80 -10.40 9.52 -3.92
C ILE A 80 -11.03 8.41 -4.75
N TYR A 81 -10.93 8.56 -6.07
CA TYR A 81 -11.41 7.61 -7.05
C TYR A 81 -10.29 7.21 -8.00
N PHE A 82 -10.19 5.92 -8.25
CA PHE A 82 -9.21 5.34 -9.17
C PHE A 82 -9.89 4.94 -10.46
N GLY A 83 -9.36 5.37 -11.60
CA GLY A 83 -9.94 5.10 -12.90
C GLY A 83 -8.95 5.42 -14.02
N PHE A 84 -9.42 5.58 -15.24
CA PHE A 84 -8.57 5.96 -16.38
C PHE A 84 -9.35 6.86 -17.35
N THR A 85 -8.64 7.74 -18.06
CA THR A 85 -9.28 8.82 -18.83
C THR A 85 -10.05 8.32 -20.06
N ARG A 86 -9.68 7.16 -20.59
CA ARG A 86 -10.29 6.54 -21.77
C ARG A 86 -11.45 5.60 -21.44
N CYS A 87 -11.86 5.52 -20.17
CA CYS A 87 -13.04 4.80 -19.75
C CYS A 87 -14.30 5.49 -20.30
N GLY A 88 -15.07 4.77 -21.12
CA GLY A 88 -16.20 5.34 -21.84
C GLY A 88 -17.49 5.52 -21.02
N ASP A 89 -17.59 4.90 -19.84
CA ASP A 89 -18.87 4.85 -19.09
C ASP A 89 -18.69 5.00 -17.58
N VAL A 90 -18.14 4.01 -16.91
CA VAL A 90 -18.16 3.92 -15.43
C VAL A 90 -17.42 5.09 -14.77
N CYS A 91 -16.23 5.48 -15.27
CA CYS A 91 -15.45 6.53 -14.67
C CYS A 91 -16.09 7.91 -14.76
N PRO A 92 -16.55 8.37 -15.96
CA PRO A 92 -17.22 9.67 -16.05
C PRO A 92 -18.55 9.69 -15.29
N THR A 93 -19.31 8.60 -15.30
CA THR A 93 -20.56 8.48 -14.53
C THR A 93 -20.30 8.58 -13.03
N THR A 94 -19.29 7.88 -12.50
CA THR A 94 -18.93 7.92 -11.08
C THR A 94 -18.47 9.32 -10.64
N LEU A 95 -17.60 9.98 -11.43
CA LEU A 95 -17.12 11.32 -11.10
C LEU A 95 -18.21 12.38 -11.21
N SER A 96 -19.08 12.32 -12.21
CA SER A 96 -20.23 13.21 -12.34
C SER A 96 -21.18 13.06 -11.15
N ARG A 97 -21.48 11.81 -10.77
CA ARG A 97 -22.26 11.50 -9.58
C ARG A 97 -21.61 12.05 -8.31
N LEU A 98 -20.31 11.83 -8.13
CA LEU A 98 -19.58 12.30 -6.94
C LEU A 98 -19.59 13.83 -6.83
N VAL A 99 -19.46 14.55 -7.93
CA VAL A 99 -19.59 16.02 -7.97
C VAL A 99 -21.00 16.46 -7.54
N LYS A 100 -22.05 15.80 -8.06
CA LYS A 100 -23.44 16.07 -7.64
C LYS A 100 -23.62 15.83 -6.14
N LEU A 101 -23.23 14.65 -5.65
CA LEU A 101 -23.35 14.28 -4.23
C LEU A 101 -22.62 15.26 -3.31
N ARG A 102 -21.42 15.72 -3.71
CA ARG A 102 -20.67 16.74 -2.95
C ARG A 102 -21.45 18.05 -2.85
N ARG A 103 -22.03 18.53 -3.94
CA ARG A 103 -22.83 19.77 -3.94
C ARG A 103 -24.07 19.67 -3.06
N GLU A 104 -24.69 18.51 -2.98
CA GLU A 104 -25.86 18.26 -2.14
C GLU A 104 -25.49 18.06 -0.66
N ALA A 105 -24.34 17.47 -0.38
CA ALA A 105 -23.90 17.15 0.97
C ALA A 105 -23.21 18.30 1.69
N THR A 106 -22.47 19.17 0.95
CA THR A 106 -21.56 20.16 1.52
C THR A 106 -21.31 21.30 0.53
N ASN A 107 -20.51 22.29 0.92
CA ASN A 107 -19.99 23.29 -0.01
C ASN A 107 -18.72 22.74 -0.72
N ASP A 108 -18.42 23.27 -1.91
CA ASP A 108 -17.32 22.79 -2.77
C ASP A 108 -15.93 22.88 -2.13
N GLN A 109 -15.75 23.65 -1.06
CA GLN A 109 -14.46 23.84 -0.36
C GLN A 109 -14.26 22.90 0.82
N ALA A 110 -15.33 22.27 1.33
CA ALA A 110 -15.27 21.45 2.52
C ALA A 110 -14.71 20.04 2.26
N LEU A 111 -14.87 19.53 1.04
CA LEU A 111 -14.45 18.20 0.63
C LEU A 111 -13.63 18.26 -0.67
N ARG A 112 -12.43 17.70 -0.69
CA ARG A 112 -11.62 17.59 -1.91
C ARG A 112 -11.97 16.35 -2.69
N LEU A 113 -12.02 16.47 -4.02
CA LEU A 113 -12.15 15.32 -4.92
C LEU A 113 -10.82 15.04 -5.59
N VAL A 114 -10.38 13.80 -5.55
CA VAL A 114 -9.12 13.34 -6.14
C VAL A 114 -9.42 12.22 -7.12
N PHE A 115 -8.92 12.35 -8.34
CA PHE A 115 -8.90 11.31 -9.35
C PHE A 115 -7.47 10.84 -9.57
N VAL A 116 -7.22 9.55 -9.49
CA VAL A 116 -5.91 8.95 -9.75
C VAL A 116 -6.04 7.99 -10.91
N THR A 117 -5.21 8.16 -11.93
CA THR A 117 -5.19 7.18 -13.03
C THR A 117 -4.61 5.85 -12.61
N ILE A 118 -5.14 4.77 -13.19
CA ILE A 118 -4.58 3.41 -13.11
C ILE A 118 -3.88 2.99 -14.40
N ASP A 119 -3.83 3.87 -15.41
CA ASP A 119 -3.27 3.65 -16.74
C ASP A 119 -2.23 4.74 -17.09
N PRO A 120 -1.10 4.80 -16.36
CA PRO A 120 -0.14 5.90 -16.51
C PRO A 120 0.57 5.92 -17.89
N GLU A 121 0.58 4.81 -18.62
CA GLU A 121 1.15 4.75 -19.97
C GLU A 121 0.37 5.62 -20.96
N ASN A 122 -0.92 5.76 -20.76
CA ASN A 122 -1.82 6.50 -21.65
C ASN A 122 -2.33 7.80 -21.02
N ASP A 123 -2.27 7.93 -19.72
CA ASP A 123 -2.82 9.04 -18.94
C ASP A 123 -1.69 9.87 -18.31
N GLY A 124 -1.00 10.64 -19.12
CA GLY A 124 -0.01 11.62 -18.64
C GLY A 124 -0.64 12.80 -17.89
N PRO A 125 0.16 13.76 -17.42
CA PRO A 125 -0.33 14.93 -16.71
C PRO A 125 -1.39 15.72 -17.46
N LYS A 126 -1.17 15.94 -18.76
CA LYS A 126 -2.11 16.68 -19.61
C LYS A 126 -3.47 15.96 -19.70
N GLU A 127 -3.46 14.65 -19.89
CA GLU A 127 -4.66 13.83 -20.02
C GLU A 127 -5.49 13.84 -18.74
N VAL A 128 -4.88 13.61 -17.57
CA VAL A 128 -5.60 13.66 -16.27
C VAL A 128 -6.08 15.06 -15.93
N GLY A 129 -5.34 16.11 -16.28
CA GLY A 129 -5.75 17.50 -16.08
C GLY A 129 -6.94 17.87 -16.94
N GLN A 130 -6.91 17.55 -18.23
CA GLN A 130 -8.03 17.75 -19.13
C GLN A 130 -9.26 16.96 -18.71
N TYR A 131 -9.09 15.69 -18.36
CA TYR A 131 -10.20 14.85 -17.91
C TYR A 131 -10.86 15.42 -16.65
N ALA A 132 -10.08 15.79 -15.63
CA ALA A 132 -10.61 16.41 -14.41
C ALA A 132 -11.39 17.69 -14.68
N SER A 133 -11.02 18.48 -15.70
CA SER A 133 -11.71 19.72 -16.07
C SER A 133 -13.08 19.53 -16.68
N LEU A 134 -13.39 18.34 -17.23
CA LEU A 134 -14.68 18.06 -17.89
C LEU A 134 -15.88 18.12 -16.93
N PHE A 135 -15.65 17.97 -15.63
CA PHE A 135 -16.72 17.88 -14.63
C PHE A 135 -17.18 19.22 -14.07
N ASN A 136 -16.67 20.36 -14.54
CA ASN A 136 -16.99 21.70 -14.05
C ASN A 136 -16.97 21.80 -12.50
N ALA A 137 -15.98 21.16 -11.90
CA ALA A 137 -15.78 21.09 -10.46
C ALA A 137 -14.29 20.96 -10.13
N PRO A 138 -13.82 21.47 -9.00
CA PRO A 138 -12.43 21.30 -8.60
C PRO A 138 -12.15 19.82 -8.26
N ILE A 139 -11.60 19.09 -9.22
CA ILE A 139 -11.08 17.73 -9.09
C ILE A 139 -9.57 17.77 -9.29
N ILE A 140 -8.83 17.16 -8.38
CA ILE A 140 -7.37 17.01 -8.47
C ILE A 140 -7.10 15.75 -9.29
N GLY A 141 -6.71 15.91 -10.56
CA GLY A 141 -6.29 14.80 -11.41
C GLY A 141 -4.82 14.47 -11.19
N LEU A 142 -4.51 13.20 -10.93
CA LEU A 142 -3.17 12.73 -10.60
C LEU A 142 -2.76 11.54 -11.48
N THR A 143 -1.49 11.55 -11.84
CA THR A 143 -0.77 10.47 -12.53
C THR A 143 0.61 10.28 -11.92
N GLY A 144 1.40 9.38 -12.47
CA GLY A 144 2.79 9.14 -12.06
C GLY A 144 3.45 8.15 -13.00
N ASP A 145 4.66 7.70 -12.69
CA ASP A 145 5.22 6.55 -13.36
C ASP A 145 4.52 5.23 -12.94
N GLN A 146 4.78 4.15 -13.67
CA GLN A 146 4.15 2.85 -13.41
C GLN A 146 4.40 2.36 -11.97
N ALA A 147 5.62 2.56 -11.46
CA ALA A 147 5.98 2.11 -10.12
C ALA A 147 5.22 2.90 -9.03
N GLN A 148 5.07 4.21 -9.22
CA GLN A 148 4.29 5.06 -8.32
C GLN A 148 2.80 4.67 -8.32
N ILE A 149 2.23 4.43 -9.48
CA ILE A 149 0.81 4.02 -9.62
C ILE A 149 0.60 2.62 -8.99
N ASP A 150 1.50 1.67 -9.24
CA ASP A 150 1.39 0.33 -8.63
C ASP A 150 1.53 0.37 -7.11
N GLN A 151 2.42 1.22 -6.60
CA GLN A 151 2.54 1.43 -5.16
C GLN A 151 1.23 1.99 -4.57
N VAL A 152 0.66 3.03 -5.18
CA VAL A 152 -0.58 3.65 -4.68
C VAL A 152 -1.75 2.67 -4.80
N LYS A 153 -1.90 1.95 -5.92
CA LYS A 153 -2.91 0.89 -6.05
C LYS A 153 -2.81 -0.12 -4.88
N LYS A 154 -1.61 -0.59 -4.57
CA LYS A 154 -1.38 -1.50 -3.45
C LYS A 154 -1.74 -0.88 -2.10
N GLN A 155 -1.37 0.37 -1.85
CA GLN A 155 -1.67 1.08 -0.60
C GLN A 155 -3.17 1.27 -0.37
N PHE A 156 -3.92 1.50 -1.44
CA PHE A 156 -5.36 1.75 -1.40
C PHE A 156 -6.21 0.52 -1.73
N GLY A 157 -5.59 -0.66 -1.84
CA GLY A 157 -6.30 -1.91 -2.13
C GLY A 157 -7.04 -1.90 -3.47
N ILE A 158 -6.49 -1.20 -4.48
CA ILE A 158 -7.12 -1.06 -5.79
C ILE A 158 -6.71 -2.22 -6.68
N PHE A 159 -7.70 -2.98 -7.10
CA PHE A 159 -7.55 -3.97 -8.15
C PHE A 159 -7.71 -3.29 -9.51
N ALA A 160 -6.83 -3.58 -10.44
CA ALA A 160 -6.91 -3.12 -11.84
C ALA A 160 -6.18 -4.10 -12.75
N GLU A 161 -6.91 -4.73 -13.67
CA GLU A 161 -6.38 -5.65 -14.67
C GLU A 161 -6.97 -5.35 -16.05
N PRO A 162 -6.18 -5.50 -17.13
CA PRO A 162 -6.70 -5.43 -18.48
C PRO A 162 -7.75 -6.53 -18.69
N THR A 163 -8.89 -6.20 -19.32
CA THR A 163 -9.87 -7.21 -19.71
C THR A 163 -9.34 -8.06 -20.85
N PRO A 164 -9.45 -9.41 -20.80
CA PRO A 164 -8.91 -10.32 -21.81
C PRO A 164 -9.46 -10.10 -23.23
N HIS A 165 -10.56 -9.36 -23.38
CA HIS A 165 -11.25 -9.08 -24.64
C HIS A 165 -11.25 -7.60 -25.01
N ALA A 166 -10.42 -6.79 -24.37
CA ALA A 166 -10.29 -5.38 -24.69
C ALA A 166 -9.75 -5.19 -26.11
N ALA A 167 -10.65 -5.13 -27.08
CA ALA A 167 -10.31 -4.68 -28.42
C ALA A 167 -9.73 -3.26 -28.30
N MET A 168 -8.43 -3.12 -28.54
CA MET A 168 -7.67 -1.87 -28.52
C MET A 168 -7.38 -1.26 -27.12
N GLY A 169 -7.20 -2.07 -26.06
CA GLY A 169 -6.69 -1.59 -24.77
C GLY A 169 -7.59 -0.61 -24.02
N LYS A 170 -8.89 -0.63 -24.27
CA LYS A 170 -9.83 0.37 -23.75
C LYS A 170 -10.65 -0.07 -22.53
N GLU A 171 -10.60 -1.34 -22.17
CA GLU A 171 -11.37 -1.84 -21.04
C GLU A 171 -10.44 -2.41 -19.98
N MET A 172 -10.54 -1.88 -18.78
CA MET A 172 -9.87 -2.39 -17.58
C MET A 172 -10.93 -2.74 -16.55
N ASN A 173 -10.83 -3.97 -16.03
CA ASN A 173 -11.60 -4.33 -14.86
C ASN A 173 -10.92 -3.74 -13.63
N HIS A 174 -11.60 -2.82 -12.93
CA HIS A 174 -11.01 -2.15 -11.78
C HIS A 174 -12.03 -1.90 -10.68
N THR A 175 -11.53 -1.62 -9.49
CA THR A 175 -12.34 -1.21 -8.34
C THR A 175 -12.99 0.16 -8.62
N ALA A 176 -14.30 0.17 -8.88
CA ALA A 176 -15.06 1.39 -9.19
C ALA A 176 -15.61 2.11 -7.94
N THR A 177 -15.10 1.79 -6.77
CA THR A 177 -15.53 2.33 -5.48
C THR A 177 -14.79 3.63 -5.16
N VAL A 178 -15.51 4.64 -4.68
CA VAL A 178 -14.92 5.88 -4.15
C VAL A 178 -14.53 5.64 -2.70
N LEU A 179 -13.30 6.01 -2.32
CA LEU A 179 -12.78 5.87 -0.97
C LEU A 179 -12.84 7.23 -0.26
N LEU A 180 -13.28 7.26 1.00
CA LEU A 180 -13.46 8.46 1.80
C LEU A 180 -12.46 8.54 2.94
N PHE A 181 -11.80 9.67 3.08
CA PHE A 181 -10.77 9.94 4.08
C PHE A 181 -11.09 11.21 4.86
N ASP A 182 -10.92 11.17 6.17
CA ASP A 182 -11.10 12.32 7.04
C ASP A 182 -9.98 13.37 6.87
N ARG A 183 -10.08 14.48 7.61
CA ARG A 183 -9.10 15.58 7.60
C ARG A 183 -7.69 15.18 8.07
N ASN A 184 -7.56 14.05 8.73
CA ASN A 184 -6.29 13.48 9.18
C ASN A 184 -5.71 12.46 8.19
N GLY A 185 -6.38 12.24 7.05
CA GLY A 185 -6.01 11.23 6.07
C GLY A 185 -6.30 9.80 6.51
N LYS A 186 -7.19 9.60 7.50
CA LYS A 186 -7.63 8.29 7.93
C LYS A 186 -8.83 7.84 7.10
N PHE A 187 -8.78 6.61 6.60
CA PHE A 187 -9.90 5.99 5.90
C PHE A 187 -11.13 5.90 6.82
N THR A 188 -12.29 6.27 6.30
CA THR A 188 -13.56 6.27 7.04
C THR A 188 -14.58 5.31 6.45
N SER A 189 -14.82 5.38 5.16
CA SER A 189 -15.81 4.55 4.46
C SER A 189 -15.63 4.61 2.95
N THR A 190 -16.55 3.98 2.23
CA THR A 190 -16.60 3.97 0.77
C THR A 190 -17.96 4.43 0.27
N ILE A 191 -18.02 4.83 -1.02
CA ILE A 191 -19.27 4.94 -1.77
C ILE A 191 -19.20 3.91 -2.90
N ALA A 192 -20.07 2.91 -2.83
CA ALA A 192 -20.17 1.88 -3.87
C ALA A 192 -20.89 2.43 -5.12
N PRO A 193 -20.64 1.87 -6.32
CA PRO A 193 -21.29 2.31 -7.56
C PRO A 193 -22.82 2.25 -7.51
N ASP A 194 -23.37 1.23 -6.86
CA ASP A 194 -24.80 0.93 -6.73
C ASP A 194 -25.42 1.47 -5.43
N GLU A 195 -24.63 2.17 -4.60
CA GLU A 195 -25.14 2.72 -3.34
C GLU A 195 -26.17 3.84 -3.58
N PRO A 196 -27.30 3.90 -2.84
CA PRO A 196 -28.27 4.97 -2.95
C PRO A 196 -27.66 6.35 -2.67
N ASP A 197 -28.02 7.38 -3.45
CA ASP A 197 -27.52 8.75 -3.29
C ASP A 197 -27.76 9.30 -1.87
N SER A 198 -28.89 8.99 -1.25
CA SER A 198 -29.19 9.41 0.13
C SER A 198 -28.18 8.90 1.15
N SER A 199 -27.78 7.62 1.04
CA SER A 199 -26.74 7.02 1.90
C SER A 199 -25.37 7.68 1.67
N ALA A 200 -25.00 7.85 0.42
CA ALA A 200 -23.75 8.50 0.05
C ALA A 200 -23.67 9.96 0.56
N ILE A 201 -24.77 10.72 0.44
CA ILE A 201 -24.87 12.09 0.96
C ILE A 201 -24.66 12.14 2.48
N GLU A 202 -25.29 11.24 3.22
CA GLU A 202 -25.10 11.18 4.70
C GLU A 202 -23.66 10.84 5.06
N LYS A 203 -22.97 9.95 4.34
CA LYS A 203 -21.53 9.69 4.54
C LYS A 203 -20.69 10.95 4.29
N LEU A 204 -20.97 11.68 3.21
CA LEU A 204 -20.25 12.92 2.89
C LEU A 204 -20.52 14.01 3.92
N LYS A 205 -21.76 14.17 4.40
CA LYS A 205 -22.10 15.11 5.49
C LYS A 205 -21.36 14.74 6.79
N ALA A 206 -21.31 13.47 7.14
CA ALA A 206 -20.59 13.00 8.33
C ALA A 206 -19.08 13.26 8.23
N LEU A 207 -18.53 13.19 7.03
CA LEU A 207 -17.09 13.36 6.77
C LEU A 207 -16.61 14.81 6.95
N VAL A 208 -17.48 15.80 6.72
CA VAL A 208 -17.14 17.23 6.76
C VAL A 208 -17.48 17.91 8.10
N ARG A 209 -18.18 17.20 8.97
CA ARG A 209 -18.45 17.67 10.36
C ARG A 209 -17.17 17.60 11.20
#